data_4f334a0bb126864e0aa321096973a02d
#
_entry.id   4f334a0bb126864e0aa321096973a02d
#
_cell.length_a   1.000
_cell.length_b   1.000
_cell.length_c   1.000
_cell.angle_alpha   90.00
_cell.angle_beta   90.00
_cell.angle_gamma   90.00
#
_symmetry.space_group_name_H-M   'P 1'
#
loop_
_entity.id
_entity.type
_entity.pdbx_description
1 polymer ?
#
loop_
_entity_poly.entity_id
_entity_poly.type
_entity_poly.pdbx_seq_one_letter_code
_entity_poly.pdbx_strand_id
1 'polypeptide(L)'
;NDAFQVAMDNSEFSVNEAAVDQLYENQLSYYENMFSYYGFTLESYAEMSGMTEDEFKDQLRKDSENGIKQQLLIDAIAEKEGLTIEDADRENIAQQYGSDLKTLQDTYGEDGIDERAMIYKVIEFIADNAVVK
;
A
#
# COMPACT_ATOMS: atom_id res chain seq x y z
N ASN A 1 5.98 -13.33 -1.99
CA ASN A 1 4.71 -12.68 -1.64
C ASN A 1 3.47 -13.54 -1.82
N ASP A 2 3.64 -14.79 -2.27
CA ASP A 2 2.52 -15.73 -2.42
C ASP A 2 1.81 -16.01 -1.07
N ALA A 3 2.59 -16.09 0.03
CA ALA A 3 2.04 -16.32 1.37
C ALA A 3 1.14 -15.15 1.85
N PHE A 4 1.48 -13.92 1.54
CA PHE A 4 0.64 -12.75 1.85
C PHE A 4 -0.66 -12.77 1.04
N GLN A 5 -0.58 -13.10 -0.25
CA GLN A 5 -1.76 -13.23 -1.10
C GLN A 5 -2.69 -14.35 -0.59
N VAL A 6 -2.14 -15.48 -0.19
CA VAL A 6 -2.92 -16.58 0.42
C VAL A 6 -3.60 -16.13 1.72
N ALA A 7 -2.92 -15.32 2.54
CA ALA A 7 -3.53 -14.75 3.75
C ALA A 7 -4.68 -13.79 3.41
N MET A 8 -4.51 -12.97 2.38
CA MET A 8 -5.57 -12.09 1.86
C MET A 8 -6.80 -12.89 1.39
N ASP A 9 -6.59 -13.92 0.58
CA ASP A 9 -7.64 -14.72 -0.02
C ASP A 9 -8.43 -15.54 1.01
N ASN A 10 -7.79 -15.89 2.13
CA ASN A 10 -8.41 -16.63 3.23
C ASN A 10 -8.98 -15.76 4.34
N SER A 11 -8.95 -14.45 4.20
CA SER A 11 -9.45 -13.51 5.21
C SER A 11 -10.78 -12.90 4.80
N GLU A 12 -11.66 -12.69 5.78
CA GLU A 12 -12.88 -11.92 5.62
C GLU A 12 -12.64 -10.49 6.08
N PHE A 13 -13.06 -9.51 5.29
CA PHE A 13 -12.85 -8.10 5.56
C PHE A 13 -14.17 -7.35 5.73
N SER A 14 -14.25 -6.54 6.78
CA SER A 14 -15.27 -5.50 6.92
C SER A 14 -14.66 -4.17 6.49
N VAL A 15 -14.90 -3.78 5.25
CA VAL A 15 -14.29 -2.59 4.65
C VAL A 15 -15.17 -1.37 4.92
N ASN A 16 -14.53 -0.28 5.38
CA ASN A 16 -15.20 1.01 5.52
C ASN A 16 -15.22 1.71 4.15
N GLU A 17 -16.40 1.83 3.55
CA GLU A 17 -16.58 2.49 2.24
C GLU A 17 -16.08 3.93 2.22
N ALA A 18 -16.24 4.68 3.32
CA ALA A 18 -15.73 6.05 3.41
C ALA A 18 -14.19 6.10 3.34
N ALA A 19 -13.51 5.10 3.88
CA ALA A 19 -12.05 4.99 3.78
C ALA A 19 -11.62 4.64 2.34
N VAL A 20 -12.36 3.78 1.65
CA VAL A 20 -12.14 3.46 0.23
C VAL A 20 -12.34 4.71 -0.63
N ASP A 21 -13.43 5.43 -0.42
CA ASP A 21 -13.74 6.66 -1.14
C ASP A 21 -12.63 7.71 -0.95
N GLN A 22 -12.18 7.92 0.29
CA GLN A 22 -11.10 8.86 0.60
C GLN A 22 -9.78 8.48 -0.10
N LEU A 23 -9.41 7.20 -0.06
CA LEU A 23 -8.19 6.72 -0.72
C LEU A 23 -8.31 6.84 -2.24
N TYR A 24 -9.45 6.47 -2.82
CA TYR A 24 -9.73 6.62 -4.23
C TYR A 24 -9.62 8.08 -4.71
N GLU A 25 -10.27 9.01 -4.01
CA GLU A 25 -10.23 10.44 -4.34
C GLU A 25 -8.80 11.01 -4.27
N ASN A 26 -8.03 10.62 -3.26
CA ASN A 26 -6.63 11.02 -3.12
C ASN A 26 -5.78 10.51 -4.28
N GLN A 27 -5.95 9.24 -4.65
CA GLN A 27 -5.21 8.64 -5.76
C GLN A 27 -5.64 9.23 -7.10
N LEU A 28 -6.93 9.43 -7.32
CA LEU A 28 -7.44 10.05 -8.54
C LEU A 28 -6.84 11.45 -8.73
N SER A 29 -6.91 12.29 -7.69
CA SER A 29 -6.33 13.64 -7.72
C SER A 29 -4.81 13.62 -7.97
N TYR A 30 -4.11 12.66 -7.41
CA TYR A 30 -2.68 12.48 -7.66
C TYR A 30 -2.39 12.18 -9.14
N TYR A 31 -3.14 11.24 -9.74
CA TYR A 31 -2.98 10.89 -11.16
C TYR A 31 -3.36 12.06 -12.08
N GLU A 32 -4.46 12.75 -11.81
CA GLU A 32 -4.88 13.92 -12.59
C GLU A 32 -3.81 15.02 -12.59
N ASN A 33 -3.24 15.34 -11.42
CA ASN A 33 -2.18 16.32 -11.28
C ASN A 33 -0.89 15.87 -12.00
N MET A 34 -0.51 14.61 -11.84
CA MET A 34 0.68 14.05 -12.49
C MET A 34 0.55 14.06 -14.01
N PHE A 35 -0.58 13.62 -14.54
CA PHE A 35 -0.81 13.61 -15.99
C PHE A 35 -0.88 15.03 -16.56
N SER A 36 -1.55 15.95 -15.86
CA SER A 36 -1.61 17.36 -16.24
C SER A 36 -0.21 17.99 -16.33
N TYR A 37 0.69 17.64 -15.40
CA TYR A 37 2.07 18.12 -15.43
C TYR A 37 2.82 17.67 -16.70
N TYR A 38 2.52 16.48 -17.21
CA TYR A 38 3.07 15.94 -18.46
C TYR A 38 2.27 16.30 -19.71
N GLY A 39 1.20 17.10 -19.58
CA GLY A 39 0.34 17.53 -20.68
C GLY A 39 -0.67 16.48 -21.15
N PHE A 40 -0.97 15.48 -20.32
CA PHE A 40 -2.00 14.48 -20.56
C PHE A 40 -3.25 14.73 -19.73
N THR A 41 -4.39 14.25 -20.24
CA THR A 41 -5.62 14.10 -19.45
C THR A 41 -5.73 12.66 -18.96
N LEU A 42 -6.58 12.41 -17.98
CA LEU A 42 -6.90 11.06 -17.52
C LEU A 42 -7.41 10.18 -18.67
N GLU A 43 -8.31 10.74 -19.51
CA GLU A 43 -8.84 10.08 -20.71
C GLU A 43 -7.72 9.65 -21.67
N SER A 44 -6.83 10.59 -22.03
CA SER A 44 -5.74 10.26 -22.98
C SER A 44 -4.77 9.22 -22.44
N TYR A 45 -4.53 9.22 -21.12
CA TYR A 45 -3.69 8.19 -20.50
C TYR A 45 -4.38 6.83 -20.48
N ALA A 46 -5.67 6.77 -20.15
CA ALA A 46 -6.46 5.54 -20.20
C ALA A 46 -6.46 4.93 -21.60
N GLU A 47 -6.72 5.74 -22.64
CA GLU A 47 -6.68 5.30 -24.04
C GLU A 47 -5.32 4.72 -24.44
N MET A 48 -4.20 5.35 -24.01
CA MET A 48 -2.84 4.84 -24.26
C MET A 48 -2.62 3.47 -23.60
N SER A 49 -3.32 3.21 -22.51
CA SER A 49 -3.29 1.93 -21.78
C SER A 49 -4.32 0.91 -22.30
N GLY A 50 -5.09 1.28 -23.34
CA GLY A 50 -6.11 0.42 -23.94
C GLY A 50 -7.40 0.32 -23.13
N MET A 51 -7.68 1.30 -22.28
CA MET A 51 -8.86 1.39 -21.43
C MET A 51 -9.65 2.68 -21.72
N THR A 52 -10.91 2.70 -21.34
CA THR A 52 -11.67 3.95 -21.21
C THR A 52 -11.34 4.65 -19.89
N GLU A 53 -11.65 5.92 -19.77
CA GLU A 53 -11.50 6.67 -18.51
C GLU A 53 -12.31 6.02 -17.37
N ASP A 54 -13.53 5.55 -17.65
CA ASP A 54 -14.38 4.87 -16.68
C ASP A 54 -13.76 3.54 -16.21
N GLU A 55 -13.22 2.75 -17.12
CA GLU A 55 -12.50 1.50 -16.78
C GLU A 55 -11.27 1.76 -15.92
N PHE A 56 -10.54 2.84 -16.20
CA PHE A 56 -9.40 3.26 -15.38
C PHE A 56 -9.84 3.66 -13.97
N LYS A 57 -10.92 4.45 -13.84
CA LYS A 57 -11.49 4.85 -12.55
C LYS A 57 -12.01 3.65 -11.75
N ASP A 58 -12.68 2.71 -12.41
CA ASP A 58 -13.16 1.47 -11.78
C ASP A 58 -12.00 0.61 -11.27
N GLN A 59 -10.92 0.51 -12.05
CA GLN A 59 -9.73 -0.21 -11.62
C GLN A 59 -9.07 0.48 -10.43
N LEU A 60 -8.94 1.79 -10.47
CA LEU A 60 -8.37 2.58 -9.37
C LEU A 60 -9.17 2.42 -8.07
N ARG A 61 -10.51 2.36 -8.17
CA ARG A 61 -11.37 2.11 -7.01
C ARG A 61 -11.17 0.70 -6.43
N LYS A 62 -11.05 -0.31 -7.27
CA LYS A 62 -10.75 -1.69 -6.84
C LYS A 62 -9.37 -1.78 -6.17
N ASP A 63 -8.39 -1.08 -6.72
CA ASP A 63 -7.05 -1.03 -6.15
C ASP A 63 -7.05 -0.31 -4.78
N SER A 64 -7.85 0.74 -4.64
CA SER A 64 -8.07 1.44 -3.38
C SER A 64 -8.72 0.54 -2.32
N GLU A 65 -9.76 -0.21 -2.69
CA GLU A 65 -10.40 -1.19 -1.81
C GLU A 65 -9.40 -2.29 -1.38
N ASN A 66 -8.63 -2.82 -2.33
CA ASN A 66 -7.57 -3.78 -2.04
C ASN A 66 -6.49 -3.21 -1.10
N GLY A 67 -6.10 -1.96 -1.29
CA GLY A 67 -5.16 -1.28 -0.39
C GLY A 67 -5.68 -1.20 1.05
N ILE A 68 -6.96 -0.88 1.23
CA ILE A 68 -7.61 -0.88 2.55
C ILE A 68 -7.63 -2.29 3.16
N LYS A 69 -7.98 -3.31 2.38
CA LYS A 69 -7.96 -4.71 2.86
C LYS A 69 -6.56 -5.16 3.28
N GLN A 70 -5.53 -4.81 2.51
CA GLN A 70 -4.15 -5.11 2.85
C GLN A 70 -3.74 -4.45 4.17
N GLN A 71 -4.10 -3.18 4.37
CA GLN A 71 -3.81 -2.48 5.62
C GLN A 71 -4.53 -3.12 6.81
N LEU A 72 -5.80 -3.47 6.66
CA LEU A 72 -6.56 -4.17 7.70
C LEU A 72 -5.92 -5.51 8.10
N LEU A 73 -5.41 -6.27 7.13
CA LEU A 73 -4.72 -7.52 7.40
C LEU A 73 -3.40 -7.28 8.15
N ILE A 74 -2.62 -6.29 7.73
CA ILE A 74 -1.35 -5.91 8.36
C ILE A 74 -1.59 -5.49 9.81
N ASP A 75 -2.55 -4.62 10.04
CA ASP A 75 -2.89 -4.13 11.38
C ASP A 75 -3.37 -5.27 12.29
N ALA A 76 -4.23 -6.15 11.78
CA ALA A 76 -4.75 -7.29 12.53
C ALA A 76 -3.64 -8.29 12.91
N ILE A 77 -2.70 -8.57 12.03
CA ILE A 77 -1.56 -9.46 12.31
C ILE A 77 -0.61 -8.79 13.30
N ALA A 78 -0.29 -7.51 13.11
CA ALA A 78 0.58 -6.76 14.01
C ALA A 78 0.02 -6.74 15.44
N GLU A 79 -1.28 -6.49 15.58
CA GLU A 79 -1.96 -6.50 16.89
C GLU A 79 -1.96 -7.90 17.51
N LYS A 80 -2.37 -8.91 16.74
CA LYS A 80 -2.48 -10.30 17.22
C LYS A 80 -1.14 -10.88 17.68
N GLU A 81 -0.08 -10.60 16.92
CA GLU A 81 1.26 -11.14 17.18
C GLU A 81 2.12 -10.19 18.04
N GLY A 82 1.58 -9.04 18.45
CA GLY A 82 2.27 -8.06 19.28
C GLY A 82 3.51 -7.46 18.61
N LEU A 83 3.48 -7.29 17.28
CA LEU A 83 4.59 -6.73 16.51
C LEU A 83 4.68 -5.22 16.77
N THR A 84 5.87 -4.76 17.11
CA THR A 84 6.18 -3.35 17.31
C THR A 84 7.36 -2.93 16.44
N ILE A 85 7.44 -1.65 16.14
CA ILE A 85 8.55 -1.10 15.34
C ILE A 85 9.69 -0.68 16.26
N GLU A 86 10.88 -1.16 15.93
CA GLU A 86 12.14 -0.85 16.59
C GLU A 86 13.05 -0.05 15.64
N ASP A 87 14.11 0.55 16.19
CA ASP A 87 15.05 1.33 15.38
C ASP A 87 15.72 0.51 14.28
N ALA A 88 15.96 -0.79 14.53
CA ALA A 88 16.49 -1.71 13.52
C ALA A 88 15.52 -1.88 12.31
N ASP A 89 14.22 -1.86 12.55
CA ASP A 89 13.22 -1.94 11.48
C ASP A 89 13.25 -0.67 10.59
N ARG A 90 13.40 0.49 11.21
CA ARG A 90 13.55 1.78 10.49
C ARG A 90 14.83 1.84 9.68
N GLU A 91 15.95 1.37 10.25
CA GLU A 91 17.23 1.28 9.53
C GLU A 91 17.15 0.30 8.35
N ASN A 92 16.45 -0.81 8.51
CA ASN A 92 16.21 -1.76 7.41
C ASN A 92 15.46 -1.10 6.25
N ILE A 93 14.42 -0.29 6.54
CA ILE A 93 13.71 0.47 5.51
C ILE A 93 14.65 1.44 4.80
N ALA A 94 15.51 2.16 5.53
CA ALA A 94 16.48 3.06 4.92
C ALA A 94 17.43 2.32 3.95
N GLN A 95 17.90 1.13 4.32
CA GLN A 95 18.72 0.29 3.45
C GLN A 95 17.96 -0.19 2.21
N GLN A 96 16.69 -0.61 2.35
CA GLN A 96 15.84 -1.03 1.25
C GLN A 96 15.62 0.08 0.20
N TYR A 97 15.51 1.32 0.67
CA TYR A 97 15.36 2.50 -0.19
C TYR A 97 16.70 3.05 -0.70
N GLY A 98 17.82 2.48 -0.29
CA GLY A 98 19.17 2.95 -0.67
C GLY A 98 19.45 4.38 -0.19
N SER A 99 18.87 4.76 0.95
CA SER A 99 18.96 6.11 1.53
C SER A 99 19.32 6.05 3.02
N ASP A 100 19.68 7.17 3.61
CA ASP A 100 19.82 7.26 5.06
C ASP A 100 18.46 7.55 5.73
N LEU A 101 18.33 7.11 6.98
CA LEU A 101 17.10 7.22 7.74
C LEU A 101 16.61 8.66 7.86
N LYS A 102 17.55 9.62 8.04
CA LYS A 102 17.19 11.03 8.18
C LYS A 102 16.54 11.59 6.92
N THR A 103 17.10 11.29 5.76
CA THR A 103 16.51 11.69 4.46
C THR A 103 15.12 11.13 4.27
N LEU A 104 14.88 9.88 4.68
CA LEU A 104 13.55 9.28 4.64
C LEU A 104 12.59 9.93 5.64
N GLN A 105 13.05 10.26 6.85
CA GLN A 105 12.24 10.97 7.85
C GLN A 105 11.83 12.36 7.36
N ASP A 106 12.73 13.07 6.70
CA ASP A 106 12.45 14.40 6.13
C ASP A 106 11.43 14.30 4.96
N THR A 107 11.39 13.15 4.26
CA THR A 107 10.51 12.93 3.11
C THR A 107 9.13 12.40 3.49
N TYR A 108 9.07 11.42 4.39
CA TYR A 108 7.85 10.65 4.70
C TYR A 108 7.33 10.87 6.13
N GLY A 109 8.10 11.53 7.00
CA GLY A 109 7.82 11.61 8.43
C GLY A 109 8.12 10.29 9.17
N GLU A 110 8.14 10.34 10.50
CA GLU A 110 8.35 9.14 11.32
C GLU A 110 7.22 8.13 11.13
N ASP A 111 5.97 8.59 11.17
CA ASP A 111 4.79 7.74 11.00
C ASP A 111 4.80 7.02 9.65
N GLY A 112 5.17 7.72 8.58
CA GLY A 112 5.26 7.13 7.24
C GLY A 112 6.36 6.08 7.10
N ILE A 113 7.44 6.18 7.87
CA ILE A 113 8.49 5.15 7.94
C ILE A 113 7.99 3.96 8.76
N ASP A 114 7.35 4.21 9.89
CA ASP A 114 6.82 3.16 10.77
C ASP A 114 5.75 2.33 10.07
N GLU A 115 4.87 2.94 9.29
CA GLU A 115 3.90 2.23 8.45
C GLU A 115 4.59 1.29 7.46
N ARG A 116 5.61 1.77 6.75
CA ARG A 116 6.38 0.95 5.81
C ARG A 116 7.15 -0.16 6.50
N ALA A 117 7.77 0.13 7.62
CA ALA A 117 8.48 -0.85 8.43
C ALA A 117 7.54 -1.94 8.93
N MET A 118 6.33 -1.59 9.37
CA MET A 118 5.32 -2.55 9.81
C MET A 118 4.86 -3.45 8.66
N ILE A 119 4.64 -2.91 7.47
CA ILE A 119 4.29 -3.70 6.27
C ILE A 119 5.37 -4.77 6.00
N TYR A 120 6.64 -4.38 5.98
CA TYR A 120 7.75 -5.33 5.77
C TYR A 120 7.82 -6.38 6.88
N LYS A 121 7.72 -5.95 8.13
CA LYS A 121 7.77 -6.84 9.30
C LYS A 121 6.66 -7.89 9.29
N VAL A 122 5.44 -7.49 8.95
CA VAL A 122 4.31 -8.42 8.81
C VAL A 122 4.50 -9.37 7.64
N ILE A 123 4.97 -8.89 6.50
CA ILE A 123 5.24 -9.72 5.33
C ILE A 123 6.32 -10.77 5.64
N GLU A 124 7.40 -10.39 6.30
CA GLU A 124 8.45 -11.32 6.76
C GLU A 124 7.89 -12.32 7.76
N PHE A 125 7.10 -11.87 8.73
CA PHE A 125 6.44 -12.74 9.70
C PHE A 125 5.57 -13.81 9.01
N ILE A 126 4.76 -13.43 8.03
CA ILE A 126 3.93 -14.35 7.26
C ILE A 126 4.79 -15.33 6.47
N ALA A 127 5.84 -14.86 5.82
CA ALA A 127 6.75 -15.71 5.04
C ALA A 127 7.47 -16.74 5.91
N ASP A 128 7.94 -16.34 7.08
CA ASP A 128 8.65 -17.21 8.03
C ASP A 128 7.74 -18.26 8.65
N ASN A 129 6.45 -17.96 8.78
CA ASN A 129 5.45 -18.87 9.34
C ASN A 129 4.63 -19.62 8.27
N ALA A 130 4.88 -19.37 6.99
CA ALA A 130 4.20 -20.05 5.91
C ALA A 130 4.64 -21.54 5.85
N VAL A 131 3.67 -22.44 5.92
CA VAL A 131 3.91 -23.86 5.71
C VAL A 131 3.82 -24.14 4.22
N VAL A 132 4.97 -24.43 3.63
CA VAL A 132 5.03 -24.92 2.24
C VAL A 132 4.51 -26.35 2.20
N LYS A 133 3.37 -26.53 1.57
CA LYS A 133 2.78 -27.86 1.34
C LYS A 133 3.12 -28.37 -0.05
#